data_95b2a34c8ae421e79e0c1f2d0bf72b88
#
_entry.id   95b2a34c8ae421e79e0c1f2d0bf72b88
#
_cell.length_a   1.000
_cell.length_b   1.000
_cell.length_c   1.000
_cell.angle_alpha   90.00
_cell.angle_beta   90.00
_cell.angle_gamma   90.00
#
_symmetry.space_group_name_H-M   'P 1'
#
loop_
_entity.id
_entity.type
_entity.pdbx_description
1 polymer ?
#
loop_
_entity_poly.entity_id
_entity_poly.type
_entity_poly.pdbx_seq_one_letter_code
_entity_poly.pdbx_strand_id
1 'polypeptide(L)'
;MNQFLSEHGVQLSEETLDKLYQFADLVVDTKEYGNLISAKDSEKFLSRHIADSLVPFVFMGKSLDPSTSPNGSAQDDKLRWADMGAGAGCPVFPLAIAMPNVQFYAVEPRHMRVNFMQMVKEKLHLDNLTVVGKRFETSGLTDLDFISCRALSTFENDWERAQAGLKRGGTFVTLKSFNNIAHLENDPKVHIQKYELPEEEQVYALVTRGNNE
;
A
#
# COMPACT_ATOMS: atom_id res chain seq x y z
N MET A 1 -5.96 11.25 9.55
CA MET A 1 -5.24 10.00 9.90
C MET A 1 -5.57 9.53 11.31
N ASN A 2 -5.21 10.26 12.37
CA ASN A 2 -5.43 9.80 13.77
C ASN A 2 -6.88 9.47 14.12
N GLN A 3 -7.84 10.26 13.62
CA GLN A 3 -9.26 9.96 13.79
C GLN A 3 -9.61 8.60 13.18
N PHE A 4 -9.21 8.35 11.93
CA PHE A 4 -9.44 7.07 11.24
C PHE A 4 -8.88 5.88 12.04
N LEU A 5 -7.62 5.98 12.50
CA LEU A 5 -6.99 4.91 13.30
C LEU A 5 -7.74 4.66 14.61
N SER A 6 -8.11 5.74 15.31
CA SER A 6 -8.84 5.66 16.57
C SER A 6 -10.23 5.01 16.42
N GLU A 7 -10.97 5.36 15.38
CA GLU A 7 -12.27 4.77 15.05
C GLU A 7 -12.20 3.26 14.78
N HIS A 8 -11.04 2.79 14.31
CA HIS A 8 -10.79 1.36 14.07
C HIS A 8 -10.02 0.66 15.20
N GLY A 9 -9.83 1.33 16.35
CA GLY A 9 -9.15 0.76 17.52
C GLY A 9 -7.66 0.49 17.31
N VAL A 10 -7.02 1.20 16.37
CA VAL A 10 -5.59 1.06 16.05
C VAL A 10 -4.79 2.15 16.75
N GLN A 11 -3.76 1.75 17.48
CA GLN A 11 -2.77 2.64 18.09
C GLN A 11 -1.40 2.35 17.47
N LEU A 12 -0.75 3.39 16.98
CA LEU A 12 0.62 3.36 16.49
C LEU A 12 1.56 3.95 17.55
N SER A 13 2.82 3.50 17.57
CA SER A 13 3.83 4.11 18.40
C SER A 13 4.11 5.57 17.99
N GLU A 14 4.62 6.38 18.93
CA GLU A 14 5.04 7.76 18.64
C GLU A 14 6.05 7.82 17.51
N GLU A 15 7.03 6.90 17.48
CA GLU A 15 8.01 6.80 16.40
C GLU A 15 7.38 6.55 15.04
N THR A 16 6.38 5.63 14.97
CA THR A 16 5.65 5.34 13.73
C THR A 16 4.86 6.55 13.26
N LEU A 17 4.17 7.23 14.17
CA LEU A 17 3.42 8.44 13.87
C LEU A 17 4.34 9.55 13.35
N ASP A 18 5.48 9.76 13.99
CA ASP A 18 6.46 10.77 13.59
C ASP A 18 7.00 10.51 12.18
N LYS A 19 7.35 9.26 11.84
CA LYS A 19 7.76 8.88 10.47
C LYS A 19 6.65 9.11 9.44
N LEU A 20 5.38 8.85 9.79
CA LEU A 20 4.25 9.12 8.89
C LEU A 20 4.05 10.61 8.64
N TYR A 21 4.22 11.46 9.67
CA TYR A 21 4.18 12.91 9.51
C TYR A 21 5.35 13.40 8.65
N GLN A 22 6.58 12.96 8.93
CA GLN A 22 7.76 13.29 8.13
C GLN A 22 7.58 12.86 6.66
N PHE A 23 7.02 11.68 6.40
CA PHE A 23 6.70 11.24 5.04
C PHE A 23 5.72 12.20 4.37
N ALA A 24 4.67 12.61 5.06
CA ALA A 24 3.67 13.53 4.51
C ALA A 24 4.29 14.87 4.15
N ASP A 25 5.10 15.44 5.04
CA ASP A 25 5.81 16.71 4.82
C ASP A 25 6.74 16.61 3.61
N LEU A 26 7.50 15.51 3.49
CA LEU A 26 8.38 15.27 2.34
C LEU A 26 7.62 15.22 1.02
N VAL A 27 6.43 14.59 0.97
CA VAL A 27 5.61 14.53 -0.25
C VAL A 27 5.04 15.91 -0.61
N VAL A 28 4.60 16.69 0.39
CA VAL A 28 3.95 17.99 0.19
C VAL A 28 4.95 19.07 -0.18
N ASP A 29 6.09 19.10 0.50
CA ASP A 29 7.05 20.22 0.42
C ASP A 29 8.12 20.02 -0.66
N THR A 30 8.41 18.77 -1.07
CA THR A 30 9.49 18.49 -2.02
C THR A 30 9.02 18.70 -3.46
N LYS A 31 9.48 19.79 -4.10
CA LYS A 31 9.13 20.16 -5.49
C LYS A 31 10.20 19.80 -6.51
N GLU A 32 11.38 19.43 -6.08
CA GLU A 32 12.54 19.11 -6.94
C GLU A 32 12.27 17.93 -7.89
N TYR A 33 11.38 17.01 -7.48
CA TYR A 33 11.01 15.82 -8.24
C TYR A 33 9.71 15.99 -9.04
N GLY A 34 9.29 17.23 -9.27
CA GLY A 34 8.06 17.57 -9.99
C GLY A 34 6.81 17.49 -9.13
N ASN A 35 5.64 17.58 -9.76
CA ASN A 35 4.36 17.50 -9.06
C ASN A 35 4.08 16.05 -8.65
N LEU A 36 4.41 15.72 -7.41
CA LEU A 36 4.14 14.39 -6.82
C LEU A 36 2.65 14.20 -6.57
N ILE A 37 1.98 15.24 -6.11
CA ILE A 37 0.55 15.31 -5.79
C ILE A 37 -0.04 16.62 -6.33
N SER A 38 -1.36 16.68 -6.48
CA SER A 38 -2.03 17.93 -6.84
C SER A 38 -2.07 18.91 -5.65
N ALA A 39 -2.18 20.20 -5.93
CA ALA A 39 -2.32 21.21 -4.87
C ALA A 39 -3.54 20.94 -3.96
N LYS A 40 -4.64 20.47 -4.53
CA LYS A 40 -5.85 20.09 -3.78
C LYS A 40 -5.62 18.90 -2.84
N ASP A 41 -4.79 17.95 -3.26
CA ASP A 41 -4.48 16.75 -2.45
C ASP A 41 -3.46 17.06 -1.35
N SER A 42 -2.63 18.10 -1.48
CA SER A 42 -1.64 18.48 -0.46
C SER A 42 -2.28 18.88 0.86
N GLU A 43 -3.38 19.62 0.83
CA GLU A 43 -4.10 20.05 2.04
C GLU A 43 -4.70 18.88 2.82
N LYS A 44 -5.06 17.80 2.12
CA LYS A 44 -5.68 16.60 2.70
C LYS A 44 -4.75 15.39 2.74
N PHE A 45 -3.45 15.59 2.54
CA PHE A 45 -2.54 14.46 2.36
C PHE A 45 -2.53 13.52 3.56
N LEU A 46 -2.44 14.05 4.77
CA LEU A 46 -2.49 13.28 6.01
C LEU A 46 -3.85 12.65 6.29
N SER A 47 -4.93 13.44 6.19
CA SER A 47 -6.26 12.95 6.57
C SER A 47 -6.83 11.95 5.57
N ARG A 48 -6.46 12.08 4.30
CA ARG A 48 -6.97 11.25 3.21
C ARG A 48 -5.96 10.23 2.71
N HIS A 49 -4.81 10.67 2.16
CA HIS A 49 -3.90 9.74 1.45
C HIS A 49 -3.11 8.84 2.40
N ILE A 50 -2.68 9.34 3.55
CA ILE A 50 -2.01 8.51 4.55
C ILE A 50 -3.01 7.58 5.24
N ALA A 51 -4.20 8.08 5.62
CA ALA A 51 -5.25 7.24 6.21
C ALA A 51 -5.67 6.12 5.25
N ASP A 52 -5.95 6.44 3.98
CA ASP A 52 -6.26 5.49 2.92
C ASP A 52 -5.14 4.44 2.73
N SER A 53 -3.89 4.88 2.77
CA SER A 53 -2.73 3.99 2.64
C SER A 53 -2.60 3.00 3.80
N LEU A 54 -3.10 3.33 4.98
CA LEU A 54 -3.07 2.46 6.17
C LEU A 54 -4.25 1.47 6.24
N VAL A 55 -5.22 1.56 5.34
CA VAL A 55 -6.38 0.67 5.31
C VAL A 55 -6.00 -0.82 5.28
N PRO A 56 -5.04 -1.27 4.45
CA PRO A 56 -4.61 -2.67 4.49
C PRO A 56 -4.02 -3.08 5.84
N PHE A 57 -3.26 -2.20 6.49
CA PHE A 57 -2.75 -2.45 7.85
C PHE A 57 -3.89 -2.58 8.88
N VAL A 58 -4.91 -1.71 8.81
CA VAL A 58 -6.05 -1.72 9.73
C VAL A 58 -6.89 -2.99 9.60
N PHE A 59 -7.24 -3.38 8.38
CA PHE A 59 -8.17 -4.50 8.16
C PHE A 59 -7.49 -5.87 7.99
N MET A 60 -6.21 -5.89 7.58
CA MET A 60 -5.49 -7.14 7.34
C MET A 60 -4.40 -7.40 8.38
N GLY A 61 -4.02 -6.42 9.21
CA GLY A 61 -2.85 -6.48 10.08
C GLY A 61 -2.78 -7.71 10.99
N LYS A 62 -3.91 -8.19 11.50
CA LYS A 62 -3.97 -9.43 12.30
C LYS A 62 -3.61 -10.68 11.49
N SER A 63 -3.91 -10.68 10.19
CA SER A 63 -3.59 -11.80 9.29
C SER A 63 -2.15 -11.72 8.77
N LEU A 64 -1.47 -10.58 8.99
CA LEU A 64 -0.12 -10.32 8.55
C LEU A 64 0.94 -10.53 9.64
N ASP A 65 0.52 -10.91 10.84
CA ASP A 65 1.44 -11.27 11.93
C ASP A 65 2.06 -12.64 11.63
N PRO A 66 3.39 -12.73 11.42
CA PRO A 66 4.08 -13.99 11.15
C PRO A 66 3.86 -15.04 12.25
N SER A 67 3.57 -14.62 13.50
CA SER A 67 3.30 -15.52 14.62
C SER A 67 1.98 -16.27 14.48
N THR A 68 1.07 -15.82 13.63
CA THR A 68 -0.23 -16.45 13.37
C THR A 68 -0.23 -17.38 12.15
N SER A 69 0.92 -17.53 11.46
CA SER A 69 1.03 -18.41 10.30
C SER A 69 0.90 -19.89 10.72
N PRO A 70 -0.04 -20.66 10.15
CA PRO A 70 -0.27 -22.06 10.54
C PRO A 70 0.90 -23.00 10.22
N ASN A 71 1.88 -22.55 9.46
CA ASN A 71 3.00 -23.38 8.98
C ASN A 71 4.31 -23.20 9.74
N GLY A 72 4.30 -22.61 10.96
CA GLY A 72 5.38 -22.78 11.96
C GLY A 72 6.85 -22.90 11.50
N SER A 73 7.18 -22.51 10.26
CA SER A 73 8.57 -22.45 9.81
C SER A 73 9.18 -21.18 10.38
N ALA A 74 9.79 -21.36 11.54
CA ALA A 74 10.58 -20.33 12.18
C ALA A 74 11.69 -19.85 11.22
N GLN A 75 11.82 -18.55 11.16
CA GLN A 75 13.11 -17.90 11.16
C GLN A 75 13.72 -17.38 9.87
N ASP A 76 13.10 -17.21 8.70
CA ASP A 76 13.77 -16.30 7.74
C ASP A 76 12.89 -15.67 6.64
N ASP A 77 11.66 -16.10 6.45
CA ASP A 77 10.85 -15.59 5.35
C ASP A 77 9.93 -14.43 5.80
N LYS A 78 10.47 -13.22 5.78
CA LYS A 78 9.62 -12.03 5.88
C LYS A 78 8.59 -12.06 4.76
N LEU A 79 7.34 -11.75 5.09
CA LEU A 79 6.30 -11.52 4.08
C LEU A 79 6.80 -10.50 3.04
N ARG A 80 6.55 -10.77 1.77
CA ARG A 80 7.02 -9.97 0.63
C ARG A 80 5.83 -9.27 -0.02
N TRP A 81 5.85 -7.96 -0.04
CA TRP A 81 4.77 -7.12 -0.55
C TRP A 81 5.28 -6.16 -1.62
N ALA A 82 4.79 -6.24 -2.85
CA ALA A 82 5.08 -5.26 -3.90
C ALA A 82 3.89 -4.31 -4.11
N ASP A 83 4.18 -3.03 -4.36
CA ASP A 83 3.20 -2.03 -4.76
C ASP A 83 3.44 -1.62 -6.21
N MET A 84 2.47 -1.95 -7.07
CA MET A 84 2.52 -1.65 -8.51
C MET A 84 2.14 -0.19 -8.78
N GLY A 85 3.07 0.56 -9.37
CA GLY A 85 2.83 1.97 -9.68
C GLY A 85 2.82 2.84 -8.44
N ALA A 86 3.82 2.67 -7.57
CA ALA A 86 3.91 3.29 -6.26
C ALA A 86 3.80 4.83 -6.25
N GLY A 87 4.06 5.48 -7.37
CA GLY A 87 3.88 6.92 -7.54
C GLY A 87 4.69 7.76 -6.56
N ALA A 88 4.02 8.54 -5.74
CA ALA A 88 4.63 9.29 -4.64
C ALA A 88 4.87 8.44 -3.37
N GLY A 89 4.69 7.12 -3.46
CA GLY A 89 4.92 6.21 -2.35
C GLY A 89 3.68 5.81 -1.55
N CYS A 90 2.47 6.05 -2.06
CA CYS A 90 1.22 5.64 -1.41
C CYS A 90 0.55 4.48 -2.18
N PRO A 91 0.28 3.33 -1.51
CA PRO A 91 0.29 3.10 -0.07
C PRO A 91 1.61 2.58 0.52
N VAL A 92 2.63 2.25 -0.28
CA VAL A 92 3.76 1.44 0.14
C VAL A 92 4.61 2.03 1.28
N PHE A 93 4.85 3.36 1.31
CA PHE A 93 5.63 3.98 2.40
C PHE A 93 4.89 3.96 3.73
N PRO A 94 3.62 4.40 3.83
CA PRO A 94 2.85 4.26 5.07
C PRO A 94 2.78 2.82 5.57
N LEU A 95 2.64 1.83 4.67
CA LEU A 95 2.64 0.42 5.04
C LEU A 95 4.02 -0.03 5.54
N ALA A 96 5.11 0.34 4.87
CA ALA A 96 6.47 0.00 5.30
C ALA A 96 6.82 0.60 6.66
N ILE A 97 6.35 1.83 6.95
CA ILE A 97 6.51 2.49 8.24
C ILE A 97 5.71 1.76 9.34
N ALA A 98 4.46 1.36 9.04
CA ALA A 98 3.59 0.71 10.02
C ALA A 98 3.93 -0.79 10.23
N MET A 99 4.58 -1.45 9.27
CA MET A 99 4.87 -2.89 9.28
C MET A 99 6.36 -3.19 9.05
N PRO A 100 7.25 -2.93 10.01
CA PRO A 100 8.71 -3.08 9.83
C PRO A 100 9.17 -4.54 9.60
N ASN A 101 8.32 -5.51 9.93
CA ASN A 101 8.60 -6.94 9.75
C ASN A 101 8.22 -7.48 8.36
N VAL A 102 7.63 -6.66 7.49
CA VAL A 102 7.26 -7.01 6.11
C VAL A 102 8.30 -6.40 5.15
N GLN A 103 8.75 -7.16 4.16
CA GLN A 103 9.63 -6.64 3.09
C GLN A 103 8.79 -6.03 1.97
N PHE A 104 8.93 -4.73 1.75
CA PHE A 104 8.21 -3.98 0.73
C PHE A 104 9.05 -3.70 -0.51
N TYR A 105 8.37 -3.67 -1.67
CA TYR A 105 8.94 -3.30 -2.97
C TYR A 105 8.07 -2.21 -3.61
N ALA A 106 8.58 -0.98 -3.68
CA ALA A 106 7.93 0.14 -4.36
C ALA A 106 8.31 0.12 -5.84
N VAL A 107 7.39 -0.32 -6.71
CA VAL A 107 7.65 -0.48 -8.15
C VAL A 107 7.08 0.71 -8.93
N GLU A 108 7.96 1.48 -9.58
CA GLU A 108 7.58 2.70 -10.32
C GLU A 108 8.56 2.92 -11.49
N PRO A 109 8.09 3.07 -12.74
CA PRO A 109 8.98 3.26 -13.88
C PRO A 109 9.48 4.71 -14.09
N ARG A 110 8.86 5.71 -13.46
CA ARG A 110 9.18 7.12 -13.67
C ARG A 110 10.36 7.55 -12.82
N HIS A 111 11.49 7.89 -13.44
CA HIS A 111 12.75 8.23 -12.78
C HIS A 111 12.63 9.28 -11.66
N MET A 112 11.88 10.37 -11.90
CA MET A 112 11.72 11.42 -10.89
C MET A 112 11.05 10.89 -9.62
N ARG A 113 10.05 10.02 -9.74
CA ARG A 113 9.37 9.40 -8.61
C ARG A 113 10.25 8.36 -7.91
N VAL A 114 11.01 7.60 -8.68
CA VAL A 114 12.01 6.66 -8.14
C VAL A 114 13.05 7.41 -7.30
N ASN A 115 13.62 8.50 -7.81
CA ASN A 115 14.59 9.31 -7.09
C ASN A 115 14.01 9.91 -5.82
N PHE A 116 12.76 10.41 -5.89
CA PHE A 116 12.05 10.89 -4.71
C PHE A 116 11.90 9.78 -3.65
N MET A 117 11.39 8.62 -4.04
CA MET A 117 11.20 7.49 -3.11
C MET A 117 12.53 7.01 -2.51
N GLN A 118 13.61 7.03 -3.27
CA GLN A 118 14.94 6.69 -2.76
C GLN A 118 15.40 7.68 -1.68
N MET A 119 15.27 8.96 -1.96
CA MET A 119 15.58 10.03 -0.98
C MET A 119 14.74 9.89 0.29
N VAL A 120 13.43 9.63 0.17
CA VAL A 120 12.54 9.44 1.32
C VAL A 120 12.91 8.19 2.12
N LYS A 121 13.17 7.07 1.44
CA LYS A 121 13.63 5.82 2.08
C LYS A 121 14.87 6.05 2.94
N GLU A 122 15.86 6.75 2.40
CA GLU A 122 17.10 7.07 3.11
C GLU A 122 16.85 7.98 4.32
N LYS A 123 16.06 9.05 4.14
CA LYS A 123 15.75 10.00 5.24
C LYS A 123 14.98 9.36 6.39
N LEU A 124 14.07 8.44 6.10
CA LEU A 124 13.24 7.78 7.11
C LEU A 124 13.84 6.46 7.62
N HIS A 125 15.01 6.06 7.09
CA HIS A 125 15.70 4.82 7.46
C HIS A 125 14.80 3.58 7.33
N LEU A 126 14.18 3.40 6.14
CA LEU A 126 13.28 2.28 5.88
C LEU A 126 14.04 1.09 5.28
N ASP A 127 14.66 0.28 6.14
CA ASP A 127 15.46 -0.89 5.72
C ASP A 127 14.61 -2.00 5.11
N ASN A 128 13.32 -2.05 5.45
CA ASN A 128 12.35 -3.00 4.96
C ASN A 128 11.69 -2.59 3.62
N LEU A 129 12.20 -1.56 2.95
CA LEU A 129 11.67 -1.06 1.67
C LEU A 129 12.74 -1.07 0.59
N THR A 130 12.42 -1.62 -0.59
CA THR A 130 13.25 -1.58 -1.79
C THR A 130 12.52 -0.82 -2.89
N VAL A 131 13.15 0.21 -3.46
CA VAL A 131 12.60 0.96 -4.60
C VAL A 131 13.07 0.32 -5.90
N VAL A 132 12.12 -0.05 -6.79
CA VAL A 132 12.37 -0.74 -8.06
C VAL A 132 11.98 0.17 -9.23
N GLY A 133 12.98 0.72 -9.92
CA GLY A 133 12.82 1.67 -11.02
C GLY A 133 12.46 1.00 -12.36
N LYS A 134 11.40 0.18 -12.39
CA LYS A 134 10.95 -0.57 -13.57
C LYS A 134 9.42 -0.63 -13.61
N ARG A 135 8.87 -1.08 -14.74
CA ARG A 135 7.48 -1.56 -14.78
C ARG A 135 7.39 -2.87 -14.02
N PHE A 136 6.24 -3.15 -13.40
CA PHE A 136 6.05 -4.37 -12.60
C PHE A 136 6.33 -5.64 -13.42
N GLU A 137 5.82 -5.69 -14.64
CA GLU A 137 5.93 -6.83 -15.57
C GLU A 137 7.39 -7.14 -15.97
N THR A 138 8.29 -6.18 -15.81
CA THR A 138 9.72 -6.32 -16.13
C THR A 138 10.62 -6.21 -14.89
N SER A 139 10.04 -6.15 -13.71
CA SER A 139 10.77 -5.99 -12.45
C SER A 139 11.57 -7.24 -12.07
N GLY A 140 11.09 -8.42 -12.47
CA GLY A 140 11.61 -9.72 -12.06
C GLY A 140 11.11 -10.16 -10.67
N LEU A 141 10.16 -9.44 -10.08
CA LEU A 141 9.56 -9.81 -8.80
C LEU A 141 8.56 -10.94 -8.98
N THR A 142 8.77 -12.04 -8.27
CA THR A 142 7.90 -13.24 -8.22
C THR A 142 7.80 -13.75 -6.79
N ASP A 143 6.95 -14.72 -6.56
CA ASP A 143 6.73 -15.36 -5.26
C ASP A 143 6.36 -14.35 -4.15
N LEU A 144 5.55 -13.37 -4.51
CA LEU A 144 5.09 -12.34 -3.59
C LEU A 144 3.87 -12.82 -2.79
N ASP A 145 3.87 -12.54 -1.49
CA ASP A 145 2.72 -12.79 -0.62
C ASP A 145 1.58 -11.83 -0.94
N PHE A 146 1.94 -10.56 -1.19
CA PHE A 146 1.00 -9.50 -1.49
C PHE A 146 1.47 -8.65 -2.66
N ILE A 147 0.51 -8.25 -3.49
CA ILE A 147 0.72 -7.19 -4.47
C ILE A 147 -0.39 -6.17 -4.31
N SER A 148 -0.01 -4.92 -4.12
CA SER A 148 -0.97 -3.81 -4.07
C SER A 148 -0.87 -2.89 -5.27
N CYS A 149 -1.94 -2.13 -5.49
CA CYS A 149 -1.92 -0.92 -6.31
C CYS A 149 -3.02 0.05 -5.86
N ARG A 150 -2.82 1.33 -6.14
CA ARG A 150 -3.82 2.37 -5.93
C ARG A 150 -3.94 3.25 -7.16
N ALA A 151 -5.19 3.51 -7.60
CA ALA A 151 -5.49 4.41 -8.72
C ALA A 151 -4.69 4.15 -10.01
N LEU A 152 -4.39 2.88 -10.31
CA LEU A 152 -3.58 2.52 -11.47
C LEU A 152 -4.45 2.29 -12.72
N SER A 153 -5.43 1.35 -12.66
CA SER A 153 -6.32 1.00 -13.77
C SER A 153 -7.66 0.46 -13.24
N THR A 154 -8.41 -0.30 -14.06
CA THR A 154 -9.57 -1.07 -13.59
C THR A 154 -9.10 -2.23 -12.71
N PHE A 155 -10.01 -2.82 -11.93
CA PHE A 155 -9.68 -3.96 -11.07
C PHE A 155 -9.16 -5.14 -11.89
N GLU A 156 -9.83 -5.46 -12.99
CA GLU A 156 -9.51 -6.59 -13.85
C GLU A 156 -8.12 -6.48 -14.47
N ASN A 157 -7.80 -5.30 -15.02
CA ASN A 157 -6.49 -5.04 -15.62
C ASN A 157 -5.37 -5.07 -14.56
N ASP A 158 -5.64 -4.53 -13.36
CA ASP A 158 -4.67 -4.53 -12.26
C ASP A 158 -4.45 -5.96 -11.75
N TRP A 159 -5.51 -6.77 -11.65
CA TRP A 159 -5.43 -8.19 -11.30
C TRP A 159 -4.63 -9.00 -12.33
N GLU A 160 -4.92 -8.85 -13.62
CA GLU A 160 -4.22 -9.54 -14.70
C GLU A 160 -2.70 -9.29 -14.63
N ARG A 161 -2.31 -8.08 -14.29
CA ARG A 161 -0.89 -7.71 -14.13
C ARG A 161 -0.26 -8.26 -12.86
N ALA A 162 -1.01 -8.31 -11.76
CA ALA A 162 -0.53 -8.73 -10.46
C ALA A 162 -0.36 -10.25 -10.36
N GLN A 163 -1.30 -11.05 -10.90
CA GLN A 163 -1.37 -12.49 -10.67
C GLN A 163 -0.08 -13.23 -11.01
N ALA A 164 0.66 -12.79 -12.04
CA ALA A 164 1.91 -13.43 -12.46
C ALA A 164 3.06 -13.26 -11.45
N GLY A 165 3.00 -12.26 -10.57
CA GLY A 165 3.99 -12.02 -9.53
C GLY A 165 3.63 -12.64 -8.18
N LEU A 166 2.37 -13.02 -7.98
CA LEU A 166 1.89 -13.62 -6.73
C LEU A 166 2.29 -15.09 -6.63
N LYS A 167 2.71 -15.50 -5.45
CA LYS A 167 2.83 -16.93 -5.14
C LYS A 167 1.45 -17.59 -5.08
N ARG A 168 1.42 -18.92 -5.13
CA ARG A 168 0.19 -19.67 -4.84
C ARG A 168 -0.30 -19.35 -3.42
N GLY A 169 -1.56 -18.96 -3.29
CA GLY A 169 -2.14 -18.47 -2.03
C GLY A 169 -1.78 -17.02 -1.68
N GLY A 170 -1.00 -16.33 -2.52
CA GLY A 170 -0.75 -14.90 -2.39
C GLY A 170 -1.98 -14.06 -2.68
N THR A 171 -2.01 -12.81 -2.23
CA THR A 171 -3.19 -11.94 -2.28
C THR A 171 -2.92 -10.63 -3.02
N PHE A 172 -3.77 -10.33 -4.00
CA PHE A 172 -3.86 -9.01 -4.60
C PHE A 172 -4.72 -8.09 -3.73
N VAL A 173 -4.25 -6.85 -3.55
CA VAL A 173 -4.85 -5.84 -2.67
C VAL A 173 -5.00 -4.54 -3.44
N THR A 174 -6.19 -3.95 -3.51
CA THR A 174 -6.33 -2.63 -4.13
C THR A 174 -7.32 -1.74 -3.38
N LEU A 175 -7.07 -0.44 -3.42
CA LEU A 175 -7.89 0.60 -2.81
C LEU A 175 -8.60 1.37 -3.92
N LYS A 176 -9.91 1.35 -3.91
CA LYS A 176 -10.74 1.97 -4.96
C LYS A 176 -11.96 2.67 -4.37
N SER A 177 -12.52 3.62 -5.11
CA SER A 177 -13.88 4.08 -4.86
C SER A 177 -14.85 2.92 -5.02
N PHE A 178 -15.79 2.76 -4.07
CA PHE A 178 -16.76 1.67 -4.12
C PHE A 178 -17.58 1.69 -5.42
N ASN A 179 -17.95 2.86 -5.92
CA ASN A 179 -18.69 2.99 -7.17
C ASN A 179 -17.98 2.35 -8.38
N ASN A 180 -16.64 2.34 -8.36
CA ASN A 180 -15.87 1.76 -9.47
C ASN A 180 -15.76 0.23 -9.42
N ILE A 181 -16.15 -0.39 -8.31
CA ILE A 181 -16.02 -1.83 -8.08
C ILE A 181 -17.32 -2.49 -7.60
N ALA A 182 -18.43 -1.75 -7.57
CA ALA A 182 -19.72 -2.25 -7.11
C ALA A 182 -20.20 -3.49 -7.91
N HIS A 183 -19.81 -3.61 -9.17
CA HIS A 183 -20.10 -4.78 -10.00
C HIS A 183 -19.42 -6.07 -9.51
N LEU A 184 -18.38 -5.98 -8.66
CA LEU A 184 -17.68 -7.13 -8.09
C LEU A 184 -18.31 -7.64 -6.77
N GLU A 185 -19.33 -6.98 -6.26
CA GLU A 185 -19.91 -7.27 -4.93
C GLU A 185 -20.42 -8.72 -4.79
N ASN A 186 -20.81 -9.33 -5.91
CA ASN A 186 -21.26 -10.72 -5.96
C ASN A 186 -20.25 -11.71 -6.54
N ASP A 187 -18.99 -11.29 -6.80
CA ASP A 187 -17.94 -12.19 -7.25
C ASP A 187 -17.38 -12.98 -6.05
N PRO A 188 -17.58 -14.32 -6.01
CA PRO A 188 -17.12 -15.13 -4.86
C PRO A 188 -15.58 -15.20 -4.74
N LYS A 189 -14.82 -14.75 -5.73
CA LYS A 189 -13.37 -14.71 -5.73
C LYS A 189 -12.81 -13.40 -5.14
N VAL A 190 -13.68 -12.44 -4.87
CA VAL A 190 -13.31 -11.10 -4.43
C VAL A 190 -13.89 -10.83 -3.05
N HIS A 191 -13.07 -10.35 -2.14
CA HIS A 191 -13.54 -9.84 -0.86
C HIS A 191 -13.47 -8.32 -0.86
N ILE A 192 -14.57 -7.67 -0.44
CA ILE A 192 -14.71 -6.22 -0.42
C ILE A 192 -15.00 -5.75 0.99
N GLN A 193 -14.09 -4.97 1.56
CA GLN A 193 -14.26 -4.27 2.82
C GLN A 193 -14.50 -2.79 2.54
N LYS A 194 -15.74 -2.31 2.75
CA LYS A 194 -16.08 -0.88 2.61
C LYS A 194 -15.55 -0.10 3.82
N TYR A 195 -15.13 1.13 3.56
CA TYR A 195 -14.70 2.08 4.59
C TYR A 195 -14.95 3.53 4.16
N GLU A 196 -14.94 4.41 5.11
CA GLU A 196 -15.05 5.86 4.93
C GLU A 196 -13.78 6.54 5.43
N LEU A 197 -13.43 7.65 4.82
CA LEU A 197 -12.30 8.47 5.25
C LEU A 197 -12.84 9.76 5.88
N PRO A 198 -12.17 10.29 6.90
CA PRO A 198 -12.57 11.56 7.51
C PRO A 198 -12.70 12.67 6.47
N GLU A 199 -13.77 13.46 6.58
CA GLU A 199 -14.05 14.60 5.70
C GLU A 199 -14.32 14.25 4.22
N GLU A 200 -14.57 12.97 3.91
CA GLU A 200 -14.93 12.52 2.56
C GLU A 200 -16.35 11.96 2.58
N GLU A 201 -17.18 12.38 1.61
CA GLU A 201 -18.56 11.87 1.45
C GLU A 201 -18.60 10.54 0.68
N GLN A 202 -17.49 10.14 0.11
CA GLN A 202 -17.38 8.98 -0.77
C GLN A 202 -17.05 7.72 0.03
N VAL A 203 -17.76 6.63 -0.27
CA VAL A 203 -17.41 5.29 0.22
C VAL A 203 -16.27 4.71 -0.61
N TYR A 204 -15.27 4.22 0.06
CA TYR A 204 -14.12 3.53 -0.50
C TYR A 204 -14.19 2.03 -0.20
N ALA A 205 -13.33 1.27 -0.85
CA ALA A 205 -13.23 -0.15 -0.62
C ALA A 205 -11.79 -0.65 -0.69
N LEU A 206 -11.42 -1.44 0.30
CA LEU A 206 -10.31 -2.37 0.23
C LEU A 206 -10.83 -3.62 -0.48
N VAL A 207 -10.23 -3.95 -1.61
CA VAL A 207 -10.60 -5.11 -2.41
C VAL A 207 -9.45 -6.10 -2.42
N THR A 208 -9.73 -7.36 -2.06
CA THR A 208 -8.73 -8.42 -2.09
C THR A 208 -9.17 -9.59 -2.95
N ARG A 209 -8.20 -10.24 -3.62
CA ARG A 209 -8.39 -11.45 -4.41
C ARG A 209 -7.20 -12.38 -4.23
N GLY A 210 -7.46 -13.63 -3.83
CA GLY A 210 -6.44 -14.66 -3.69
C GLY A 210 -6.00 -15.27 -5.02
N ASN A 211 -4.70 -15.60 -5.14
CA ASN A 211 -4.15 -16.39 -6.24
C ASN A 211 -4.21 -17.87 -5.87
N ASN A 212 -5.29 -18.53 -6.26
CA ASN A 212 -5.57 -19.92 -5.90
C ASN A 212 -5.12 -20.93 -6.97
N GLU A 213 -4.46 -20.47 -8.05
CA GLU A 213 -3.98 -21.29 -9.17
C GLU A 213 -2.51 -21.70 -9.01
#